data_8e88f2c6a7107d5dc1cbbd0ad4971a46
#
_entry.id   8e88f2c6a7107d5dc1cbbd0ad4971a46
#
_cell.length_a   1.000
_cell.length_b   1.000
_cell.length_c   1.000
_cell.angle_alpha   90.00
_cell.angle_beta   90.00
_cell.angle_gamma   90.00
#
_symmetry.space_group_name_H-M   'P 1'
#
loop_
_entity.id
_entity.type
_entity.pdbx_description
1 polymer ?
#
loop_
_entity_poly.entity_id
_entity_poly.type
_entity_poly.pdbx_seq_one_letter_code
_entity_poly.pdbx_strand_id
1 'polypeptide(L)' 'MSEAHDVQALSDVDIHVYEAVASQAVEKGHADLGGLIRASGMDEEDLRGSLARLVGHGYVVPKGDGYVLGPHTFEVEY' A
#
# COMPACT_ATOMS: atom_id res chain seq x y z
N MET A 1 -18.64 18.31 -4.00
CA MET A 1 -18.41 17.80 -4.02
C MET A 1 -17.81 17.09 -3.58
N SER A 2 -17.48 16.86 -3.54
CA SER A 2 -16.78 16.32 -3.24
C SER A 2 -16.76 15.29 -2.76
N GLU A 3 -17.42 14.79 -2.49
CA GLU A 3 -17.52 13.76 -2.06
C GLU A 3 -17.03 12.70 -2.70
N ALA A 4 -17.12 12.60 -3.76
CA ALA A 4 -16.58 11.56 -4.50
C ALA A 4 -15.19 11.41 -4.21
N HIS A 5 -14.59 12.40 -3.80
CA HIS A 5 -13.24 12.20 -3.62
C HIS A 5 -12.92 11.48 -2.44
N ASP A 6 -13.82 11.12 -1.69
CA ASP A 6 -13.50 10.26 -0.63
C ASP A 6 -12.97 9.00 -1.12
N VAL A 7 -13.41 8.57 -2.25
CA VAL A 7 -12.93 7.36 -2.78
C VAL A 7 -11.52 7.48 -3.17
N GLN A 8 -11.12 8.69 -3.42
CA GLN A 8 -9.76 8.90 -3.79
C GLN A 8 -8.99 9.35 -2.64
N ALA A 9 -9.24 8.84 -1.51
CA ALA A 9 -8.52 9.20 -0.32
C ALA A 9 -7.05 8.89 -0.44
N LEU A 10 -6.69 7.98 -1.30
CA LEU A 10 -5.29 7.63 -1.44
C LEU A 10 -4.59 8.62 -2.34
N SER A 11 -3.41 9.04 -1.92
CA SER A 11 -2.60 9.94 -2.70
C SER A 11 -1.78 9.15 -3.70
N ASP A 12 -1.09 9.87 -4.57
CA ASP A 12 -0.19 9.21 -5.50
C ASP A 12 0.89 8.46 -4.76
N VAL A 13 1.31 8.98 -3.62
CA VAL A 13 2.31 8.31 -2.81
C VAL A 13 1.77 6.98 -2.30
N ASP A 14 0.53 6.98 -1.82
CA ASP A 14 -0.06 5.75 -1.30
C ASP A 14 -0.21 4.72 -2.41
N ILE A 15 -0.58 5.16 -3.61
CA ILE A 15 -0.70 4.25 -4.73
C ILE A 15 0.66 3.67 -5.08
N HIS A 16 1.69 4.51 -5.05
CA HIS A 16 3.04 4.05 -5.33
C HIS A 16 3.48 2.99 -4.32
N VAL A 17 3.17 3.20 -3.05
CA VAL A 17 3.50 2.23 -2.01
C VAL A 17 2.70 0.96 -2.20
N TYR A 18 1.42 1.08 -2.54
CA TYR A 18 0.60 -0.09 -2.79
C TYR A 18 1.19 -0.93 -3.93
N GLU A 19 1.64 -0.28 -4.98
CA GLU A 19 2.22 -1.01 -6.10
C GLU A 19 3.50 -1.72 -5.69
N ALA A 20 4.28 -1.10 -4.81
CA ALA A 20 5.48 -1.74 -4.31
C ALA A 20 5.15 -2.96 -3.47
N VAL A 21 4.12 -2.86 -2.64
CA VAL A 21 3.68 -4.00 -1.85
C VAL A 21 3.21 -5.12 -2.77
N ALA A 22 2.42 -4.77 -3.78
CA ALA A 22 1.88 -5.78 -4.70
C ALA A 22 3.01 -6.49 -5.43
N SER A 23 3.99 -5.75 -5.89
CA SER A 23 5.09 -6.33 -6.61
C SER A 23 5.86 -7.32 -5.75
N GLN A 24 6.15 -6.94 -4.51
CA GLN A 24 6.90 -7.83 -3.65
C GLN A 24 6.07 -9.00 -3.16
N ALA A 25 4.78 -8.79 -2.94
CA ALA A 25 3.93 -9.88 -2.51
C ALA A 25 3.81 -10.94 -3.60
N VAL A 26 3.76 -10.51 -4.85
CA VAL A 26 3.71 -11.47 -5.95
C VAL A 26 5.04 -12.21 -6.05
N GLU A 27 6.13 -11.49 -5.88
CA GLU A 27 7.44 -12.08 -6.05
C GLU A 27 7.85 -12.98 -4.92
N LYS A 28 7.57 -12.59 -3.69
CA LYS A 28 8.09 -13.29 -2.53
C LYS A 28 7.02 -13.78 -1.58
N GLY A 29 5.76 -13.51 -1.86
CA GLY A 29 4.69 -13.90 -0.95
C GLY A 29 4.33 -12.83 0.05
N HIS A 30 5.19 -11.85 0.26
CA HIS A 30 4.91 -10.75 1.15
C HIS A 30 5.93 -9.65 0.89
N ALA A 31 5.66 -8.47 1.39
CA ALA A 31 6.55 -7.34 1.26
C ALA A 31 7.07 -6.98 2.64
N ASP A 32 8.39 -6.85 2.78
CA ASP A 32 8.92 -6.45 4.07
C ASP A 32 9.29 -4.97 4.02
N LEU A 33 9.42 -4.37 5.18
CA LEU A 33 9.65 -2.95 5.25
C LEU A 33 10.94 -2.54 4.56
N GLY A 34 12.00 -3.31 4.76
CA GLY A 34 13.27 -2.97 4.13
C GLY A 34 13.18 -2.98 2.61
N GLY A 35 12.49 -3.97 2.07
CA GLY A 35 12.29 -4.05 0.63
C GLY A 35 11.45 -2.89 0.13
N LEU A 36 10.45 -2.49 0.90
CA LEU A 36 9.61 -1.38 0.50
C LEU A 36 10.37 -0.06 0.55
N ILE A 37 11.24 0.11 1.53
CA ILE A 37 12.05 1.31 1.59
C ILE A 37 12.90 1.42 0.34
N ARG A 38 13.53 0.33 -0.05
CA ARG A 38 14.38 0.33 -1.23
C ARG A 38 13.58 0.55 -2.50
N ALA A 39 12.43 -0.09 -2.58
CA ALA A 39 11.63 0.00 -3.80
C ALA A 39 10.98 1.36 -3.96
N SER A 40 10.57 1.97 -2.85
CA SER A 40 9.86 3.24 -2.92
C SER A 40 10.78 4.44 -2.88
N GLY A 41 11.96 4.28 -2.31
CA GLY A 41 12.85 5.40 -2.12
C GLY A 41 12.40 6.35 -1.05
N MET A 42 11.47 5.95 -0.20
CA MET A 42 10.91 6.82 0.81
C MET A 42 11.59 6.61 2.15
N ASP A 43 11.52 7.64 2.99
CA ASP A 43 11.94 7.50 4.38
C ASP A 43 11.03 6.51 5.08
N GLU A 44 11.57 5.84 6.06
CA GLU A 44 10.80 4.85 6.79
C GLU A 44 9.55 5.45 7.42
N GLU A 45 9.66 6.64 7.98
CA GLU A 45 8.54 7.26 8.64
C GLU A 45 7.41 7.57 7.66
N ASP A 46 7.76 8.10 6.49
CA ASP A 46 6.76 8.38 5.48
C ASP A 46 6.14 7.11 4.96
N LEU A 47 6.96 6.10 4.78
CA LEU A 47 6.48 4.82 4.30
C LEU A 47 5.50 4.19 5.29
N ARG A 48 5.84 4.24 6.58
CA ARG A 48 4.95 3.68 7.58
C ARG A 48 3.62 4.41 7.62
N GLY A 49 3.64 5.73 7.42
CA GLY A 49 2.40 6.49 7.35
C GLY A 49 1.53 6.06 6.18
N SER A 50 2.15 5.86 5.03
CA SER A 50 1.41 5.42 3.87
C SER A 50 0.85 4.01 4.07
N LEU A 51 1.66 3.12 4.64
CA LEU A 51 1.19 1.76 4.91
C LEU A 51 0.04 1.76 5.88
N ALA A 52 0.09 2.64 6.90
CA ALA A 52 -1.01 2.71 7.86
C ALA A 52 -2.31 3.11 7.17
N ARG A 53 -2.24 4.04 6.23
CA ARG A 53 -3.43 4.43 5.50
C ARG A 53 -3.95 3.28 4.63
N LEU A 54 -3.04 2.58 3.98
CA LEU A 54 -3.43 1.46 3.14
C LEU A 54 -4.04 0.33 3.96
N VAL A 55 -3.49 0.10 5.14
CA VAL A 55 -4.06 -0.91 6.04
C VAL A 55 -5.46 -0.47 6.49
N GLY A 56 -5.60 0.81 6.82
CA GLY A 56 -6.89 1.31 7.28
C GLY A 56 -7.97 1.19 6.23
N HIS A 57 -7.59 1.24 4.96
CA HIS A 57 -8.58 1.11 3.89
C HIS A 57 -8.71 -0.31 3.37
N GLY A 58 -7.99 -1.25 3.94
CA GLY A 58 -8.13 -2.65 3.54
C GLY A 58 -7.37 -3.05 2.30
N TYR A 59 -6.49 -2.20 1.80
CA TYR A 59 -5.70 -2.54 0.63
C TYR A 59 -4.50 -3.41 0.99
N VAL A 60 -4.01 -3.27 2.20
CA VAL A 60 -2.81 -3.97 2.65
C VAL A 60 -3.09 -4.54 4.02
N VAL A 61 -2.54 -5.69 4.32
CA VAL A 61 -2.73 -6.34 5.61
C VAL A 61 -1.36 -6.68 6.18
N PRO A 62 -1.10 -6.35 7.44
CA PRO A 62 0.15 -6.77 8.06
C PRO A 62 0.13 -8.28 8.24
N LYS A 63 1.24 -8.93 7.96
CA LYS A 63 1.32 -10.35 8.13
C LYS A 63 2.73 -10.71 8.56
N GLY A 64 2.87 -11.24 9.74
CA GLY A 64 4.18 -11.56 10.27
C GLY A 64 5.02 -10.31 10.33
N ASP A 65 6.19 -10.36 9.73
CA ASP A 65 7.08 -9.22 9.74
C ASP A 65 6.86 -8.31 8.55
N GLY A 66 5.88 -8.58 7.72
CA GLY A 66 5.72 -7.80 6.52
C GLY A 66 4.28 -7.50 6.22
N TYR A 67 3.99 -7.33 4.93
CA TYR A 67 2.66 -6.92 4.49
C TYR A 67 2.26 -7.73 3.28
N VAL A 68 0.96 -7.96 3.13
CA VAL A 68 0.44 -8.62 1.96
C VAL A 68 -0.75 -7.81 1.46
N LEU A 69 -1.24 -8.12 0.29
CA LEU A 69 -2.39 -7.42 -0.26
C LEU A 69 -3.63 -7.81 0.52
N GLY A 70 -4.48 -6.83 0.75
CA GLY A 70 -5.72 -7.07 1.45
C GLY A 70 -6.84 -7.38 0.48
N PRO A 71 -8.05 -7.52 1.01
CA PRO A 71 -9.19 -7.86 0.16
C PRO A 71 -9.65 -6.71 -0.73
N HIS A 72 -9.29 -5.48 -0.36
CA HIS A 72 -9.72 -4.34 -1.13
C HIS A 72 -8.61 -4.02 -2.13
N THR A 73 -8.94 -3.85 -3.39
CA THR A 73 -7.91 -3.61 -4.39
C THR A 73 -8.22 -2.34 -5.13
N PHE A 74 -7.22 -1.88 -5.88
CA PHE A 74 -7.38 -0.70 -6.69
C PHE A 74 -7.94 -1.00 -8.05
N GLU A 75 -8.36 -2.22 -8.27
CA GLU A 75 -8.86 -2.55 -9.55
C GLU A 75 -9.96 -1.64 -9.95
N VAL A 76 -9.92 -1.16 -11.16
CA VAL A 76 -10.94 -0.29 -11.64
C VAL A 76 -12.17 -1.09 -11.96
N GLU A 77 -13.29 -0.61 -11.56
CA GLU A 77 -14.50 -1.28 -11.86
C GLU A 77 -15.07 -0.71 -13.11
N TYR A 78 -15.46 -1.50 -13.99
CA TYR A 78 -15.99 -1.01 -15.24
C TYR A 78 -17.47 -1.21 -15.38
#